data_613f046e316a35bff68ea040af6044be
#
_entry.id   613f046e316a35bff68ea040af6044be
#
_cell.length_a   1.000
_cell.length_b   1.000
_cell.length_c   1.000
_cell.angle_alpha   90.00
_cell.angle_beta   90.00
_cell.angle_gamma   90.00
#
_symmetry.space_group_name_H-M   'P 1'
#
loop_
_entity.id
_entity.type
_entity.pdbx_description
1 polymer ?
#
loop_
_entity_poly.entity_id
_entity_poly.type
_entity_poly.pdbx_seq_one_letter_code
_entity_poly.pdbx_strand_id
1 'polypeptide(L)'
;MNEPLLVFREIEKSFSGSQILCGVDLSLYPGKCILLSGKNGVGKTILLKIIAGLEIPDLAKIEISGKTNSWEKAVRSVRKEIIYLHQHPIMFSSTVESNVAYGLRFASLNRKQRRESVEEALEWTGLTDVAKKQAKTLSGGVQQRVAFTRAWILKPKVLLLDEPMANMDHESREQSYQLLVRMKSAGMSLVITSHFMQYFEGIVDQHFQLKNGALELKSKS
;
A
#
# COMPACT_ATOMS: atom_id res chain seq x y z
N MET A 1 10.22 -21.40 7.79
CA MET A 1 10.21 -19.93 7.57
C MET A 1 9.53 -19.71 6.23
N ASN A 2 8.53 -18.81 6.13
CA ASN A 2 7.89 -18.55 4.84
C ASN A 2 8.90 -17.86 3.92
N GLU A 3 8.92 -18.27 2.64
CA GLU A 3 9.72 -17.58 1.62
C GLU A 3 9.18 -16.16 1.39
N PRO A 4 10.07 -15.17 1.15
CA PRO A 4 9.63 -13.81 0.84
C PRO A 4 8.95 -13.77 -0.53
N LEU A 5 7.91 -12.92 -0.66
CA LEU A 5 7.27 -12.60 -1.94
C LEU A 5 8.22 -11.84 -2.87
N LEU A 6 8.89 -10.85 -2.29
CA LEU A 6 9.82 -9.94 -2.96
C LEU A 6 10.91 -9.54 -1.98
N VAL A 7 12.15 -9.47 -2.46
CA VAL A 7 13.26 -8.91 -1.70
C VAL A 7 13.88 -7.79 -2.53
N PHE A 8 13.92 -6.62 -1.95
CA PHE A 8 14.62 -5.45 -2.49
C PHE A 8 15.98 -5.36 -1.83
N ARG A 9 17.03 -5.18 -2.63
CA ARG A 9 18.42 -5.10 -2.17
C ARG A 9 19.08 -3.84 -2.68
N GLU A 10 19.93 -3.26 -1.84
CA GLU A 10 20.82 -2.17 -2.21
C GLU A 10 20.06 -1.00 -2.86
N ILE A 11 18.88 -0.63 -2.32
CA ILE A 11 18.14 0.52 -2.87
C ILE A 11 18.91 1.80 -2.55
N GLU A 12 19.34 2.49 -3.58
CA GLU A 12 19.97 3.80 -3.49
C GLU A 12 19.14 4.84 -4.25
N LYS A 13 19.04 6.03 -3.70
CA LYS A 13 18.37 7.17 -4.36
C LYS A 13 18.94 8.47 -3.89
N SER A 14 19.24 9.33 -4.85
CA SER A 14 19.69 10.71 -4.62
C SER A 14 18.80 11.69 -5.36
N PHE A 15 18.68 12.90 -4.84
CA PHE A 15 18.05 14.04 -5.51
C PHE A 15 18.95 15.27 -5.36
N SER A 16 19.24 15.94 -6.46
CA SER A 16 20.05 17.17 -6.48
C SER A 16 21.35 17.05 -5.66
N GLY A 17 22.02 15.91 -5.74
CA GLY A 17 23.27 15.65 -5.03
C GLY A 17 23.14 15.22 -3.57
N SER A 18 21.92 15.22 -3.00
CA SER A 18 21.67 14.72 -1.65
C SER A 18 21.21 13.26 -1.70
N GLN A 19 21.94 12.38 -1.02
CA GLN A 19 21.58 10.97 -0.91
C GLN A 19 20.42 10.81 0.09
N ILE A 20 19.31 10.20 -0.37
CA ILE A 20 18.09 9.99 0.41
C ILE A 20 17.99 8.54 0.91
N LEU A 21 18.38 7.58 0.06
CA LEU A 21 18.44 6.16 0.42
C LEU A 21 19.85 5.65 0.13
N CYS A 22 20.41 4.92 1.08
CA CYS A 22 21.82 4.52 1.14
C CYS A 22 21.91 3.00 1.31
N GLY A 23 21.61 2.23 0.26
CA GLY A 23 21.71 0.77 0.30
C GLY A 23 20.62 0.11 1.17
N VAL A 24 19.36 0.51 0.99
CA VAL A 24 18.24 -0.04 1.76
C VAL A 24 17.88 -1.45 1.29
N ASP A 25 17.82 -2.38 2.23
CA ASP A 25 17.29 -3.74 2.05
C ASP A 25 15.92 -3.89 2.68
N LEU A 26 14.96 -4.50 1.97
CA LEU A 26 13.63 -4.78 2.50
C LEU A 26 13.07 -6.08 1.91
N SER A 27 12.60 -6.98 2.78
CA SER A 27 11.94 -8.23 2.40
C SER A 27 10.46 -8.19 2.73
N LEU A 28 9.61 -8.52 1.76
CA LEU A 28 8.16 -8.57 1.90
C LEU A 28 7.70 -10.02 1.98
N TYR A 29 6.97 -10.36 3.02
CA TYR A 29 6.49 -11.73 3.26
C TYR A 29 4.97 -11.82 3.14
N PRO A 30 4.40 -12.98 2.72
CA PRO A 30 2.95 -13.14 2.58
C PRO A 30 2.22 -12.86 3.90
N GLY A 31 1.16 -12.05 3.86
CA GLY A 31 0.31 -11.76 4.99
C GLY A 31 0.99 -11.02 6.16
N LYS A 32 2.18 -10.43 5.92
CA LYS A 32 2.90 -9.67 6.94
C LYS A 32 2.69 -8.18 6.79
N CYS A 33 2.68 -7.49 7.93
CA CYS A 33 2.58 -6.04 8.00
C CYS A 33 3.89 -5.44 8.49
N ILE A 34 4.45 -4.56 7.67
CA ILE A 34 5.63 -3.76 8.00
C ILE A 34 5.20 -2.32 8.28
N LEU A 35 5.64 -1.78 9.39
CA LEU A 35 5.53 -0.36 9.70
C LEU A 35 6.87 0.34 9.41
N LEU A 36 6.81 1.42 8.62
CA LEU A 36 7.96 2.29 8.35
C LEU A 36 7.75 3.61 9.07
N SER A 37 8.58 3.89 10.06
CA SER A 37 8.62 5.18 10.78
C SER A 37 9.82 6.02 10.36
N GLY A 38 9.86 7.26 10.80
CA GLY A 38 10.98 8.19 10.55
C GLY A 38 10.50 9.62 10.41
N LYS A 39 11.41 10.58 10.50
CA LYS A 39 11.11 12.02 10.39
C LYS A 39 10.45 12.37 9.05
N ASN A 40 9.76 13.51 8.99
CA ASN A 40 9.25 14.05 7.73
C ASN A 40 10.41 14.37 6.79
N GLY A 41 10.23 14.06 5.50
CA GLY A 41 11.27 14.29 4.48
C GLY A 41 12.43 13.28 4.47
N VAL A 42 12.46 12.26 5.37
CA VAL A 42 13.58 11.31 5.46
C VAL A 42 13.64 10.31 4.29
N GLY A 43 12.60 10.25 3.43
CA GLY A 43 12.57 9.38 2.26
C GLY A 43 11.55 8.24 2.30
N LYS A 44 10.65 8.14 3.32
CA LYS A 44 9.64 7.08 3.42
C LYS A 44 8.78 6.94 2.16
N THR A 45 8.18 8.04 1.71
CA THR A 45 7.36 8.08 0.49
C THR A 45 8.16 7.69 -0.75
N ILE A 46 9.44 8.10 -0.85
CA ILE A 46 10.33 7.75 -1.94
C ILE A 46 10.59 6.25 -1.94
N LEU A 47 10.89 5.67 -0.79
CA LEU A 47 11.08 4.24 -0.64
C LEU A 47 9.82 3.47 -1.07
N LEU A 48 8.63 3.86 -0.59
CA LEU A 48 7.36 3.23 -1.02
C LEU A 48 7.15 3.34 -2.54
N LYS A 49 7.43 4.49 -3.14
CA LYS A 49 7.29 4.68 -4.60
C LYS A 49 8.27 3.82 -5.39
N ILE A 50 9.51 3.65 -4.90
CA ILE A 50 10.47 2.73 -5.52
C ILE A 50 9.96 1.29 -5.41
N ILE A 51 9.53 0.85 -4.25
CA ILE A 51 8.97 -0.49 -4.03
C ILE A 51 7.75 -0.73 -4.94
N ALA A 52 6.91 0.30 -5.15
CA ALA A 52 5.76 0.23 -6.06
C ALA A 52 6.14 0.26 -7.56
N GLY A 53 7.41 0.52 -7.88
CA GLY A 53 7.85 0.72 -9.25
C GLY A 53 7.44 2.06 -9.86
N LEU A 54 7.06 3.04 -9.05
CA LEU A 54 6.61 4.36 -9.49
C LEU A 54 7.75 5.40 -9.55
N GLU A 55 8.83 5.16 -8.81
CA GLU A 55 10.05 5.97 -8.81
C GLU A 55 11.23 5.08 -9.20
N ILE A 56 12.14 5.59 -10.03
CA ILE A 56 13.33 4.87 -10.48
C ILE A 56 14.45 5.09 -9.45
N PRO A 57 15.00 4.03 -8.84
CA PRO A 57 16.17 4.16 -7.98
C PRO A 57 17.44 4.43 -8.81
N ASP A 58 18.48 4.94 -8.16
CA ASP A 58 19.81 5.06 -8.77
C ASP A 58 20.49 3.67 -8.85
N LEU A 59 20.26 2.83 -7.81
CA LEU A 59 20.61 1.42 -7.77
C LEU A 59 19.51 0.65 -7.05
N ALA A 60 19.15 -0.52 -7.54
CA ALA A 60 18.39 -1.53 -6.81
C ALA A 60 18.46 -2.89 -7.51
N LYS A 61 18.41 -3.95 -6.72
CA LYS A 61 18.21 -5.32 -7.17
C LYS A 61 16.91 -5.85 -6.58
N ILE A 62 16.21 -6.69 -7.33
CA ILE A 62 14.96 -7.29 -6.87
C ILE A 62 15.07 -8.81 -7.00
N GLU A 63 14.81 -9.50 -5.90
CA GLU A 63 14.72 -10.95 -5.89
C GLU A 63 13.24 -11.36 -5.92
N ILE A 64 12.89 -12.21 -6.90
CA ILE A 64 11.56 -12.78 -7.10
C ILE A 64 11.72 -14.30 -7.22
N SER A 65 11.06 -15.06 -6.35
CA SER A 65 11.16 -16.53 -6.33
C SER A 65 12.60 -17.03 -6.34
N GLY A 66 13.46 -16.45 -5.50
CA GLY A 66 14.86 -16.81 -5.34
C GLY A 66 15.80 -16.37 -6.47
N LYS A 67 15.29 -15.62 -7.48
CA LYS A 67 16.09 -15.11 -8.59
C LYS A 67 16.29 -13.60 -8.48
N THR A 68 17.55 -13.18 -8.39
CA THR A 68 17.93 -11.76 -8.38
C THR A 68 17.91 -11.18 -9.80
N ASN A 69 17.24 -10.05 -9.96
CA ASN A 69 17.13 -9.30 -11.20
C ASN A 69 17.51 -7.84 -10.96
N SER A 70 17.96 -7.14 -12.02
CA SER A 70 18.06 -5.68 -11.98
C SER A 70 16.66 -5.07 -11.92
N TRP A 71 16.59 -3.83 -11.41
CA TRP A 71 15.33 -3.08 -11.31
C TRP A 71 14.55 -3.04 -12.63
N GLU A 72 15.21 -2.68 -13.74
CA GLU A 72 14.57 -2.50 -15.06
C GLU A 72 13.89 -3.78 -15.56
N LYS A 73 14.49 -4.93 -15.25
CA LYS A 73 13.94 -6.24 -15.64
C LYS A 73 12.75 -6.66 -14.78
N ALA A 74 12.80 -6.35 -13.49
CA ALA A 74 11.82 -6.81 -12.51
C ALA A 74 10.61 -5.88 -12.34
N VAL A 75 10.75 -4.57 -12.57
CA VAL A 75 9.75 -3.56 -12.24
C VAL A 75 8.37 -3.81 -12.83
N ARG A 76 8.29 -4.39 -14.04
CA ARG A 76 6.99 -4.74 -14.67
C ARG A 76 6.25 -5.82 -13.89
N SER A 77 6.97 -6.79 -13.33
CA SER A 77 6.39 -7.86 -12.49
C SER A 77 5.97 -7.31 -11.14
N VAL A 78 6.81 -6.46 -10.54
CA VAL A 78 6.52 -5.77 -9.28
C VAL A 78 5.21 -4.98 -9.36
N ARG A 79 5.02 -4.18 -10.42
CA ARG A 79 3.79 -3.37 -10.62
C ARG A 79 2.50 -4.19 -10.74
N LYS A 80 2.57 -5.47 -11.04
CA LYS A 80 1.39 -6.36 -11.11
C LYS A 80 0.98 -6.87 -9.72
N GLU A 81 1.92 -6.92 -8.79
CA GLU A 81 1.75 -7.53 -7.47
C GLU A 81 1.52 -6.50 -6.37
N ILE A 82 1.92 -5.24 -6.62
CA ILE A 82 1.94 -4.17 -5.63
C ILE A 82 1.00 -3.04 -6.04
N ILE A 83 0.19 -2.57 -5.08
CA ILE A 83 -0.56 -1.32 -5.21
C ILE A 83 -0.05 -0.32 -4.17
N TYR A 84 0.16 0.92 -4.60
CA TYR A 84 0.50 2.04 -3.74
C TYR A 84 -0.70 2.97 -3.57
N LEU A 85 -1.04 3.27 -2.33
CA LEU A 85 -2.04 4.26 -1.96
C LEU A 85 -1.38 5.48 -1.33
N HIS A 86 -1.61 6.60 -1.97
CA HIS A 86 -1.12 7.90 -1.54
C HIS A 86 -1.89 8.40 -0.30
N GLN A 87 -1.27 9.24 0.52
CA GLN A 87 -1.85 9.87 1.72
C GLN A 87 -3.21 10.52 1.45
N HIS A 88 -3.34 11.22 0.32
CA HIS A 88 -4.60 11.81 -0.12
C HIS A 88 -5.16 11.02 -1.31
N PRO A 89 -6.23 10.24 -1.12
CA PRO A 89 -6.78 9.42 -2.17
C PRO A 89 -7.43 10.28 -3.27
N ILE A 90 -7.07 10.00 -4.52
CA ILE A 90 -7.70 10.66 -5.67
C ILE A 90 -9.02 9.99 -5.96
N MET A 91 -10.13 10.76 -5.91
CA MET A 91 -11.45 10.32 -6.31
C MET A 91 -11.79 10.81 -7.73
N PHE A 92 -12.28 9.89 -8.56
CA PHE A 92 -12.86 10.26 -9.84
C PHE A 92 -14.19 10.96 -9.64
N SER A 93 -14.58 11.88 -10.54
CA SER A 93 -15.86 12.59 -10.53
C SER A 93 -17.00 11.64 -10.96
N SER A 94 -17.29 10.65 -10.13
CA SER A 94 -18.28 9.60 -10.36
C SER A 94 -18.72 8.99 -9.03
N THR A 95 -19.67 8.05 -9.08
CA THR A 95 -20.16 7.35 -7.88
C THR A 95 -19.06 6.50 -7.23
N VAL A 96 -19.29 6.11 -5.98
CA VAL A 96 -18.41 5.20 -5.23
C VAL A 96 -18.23 3.88 -5.99
N GLU A 97 -19.32 3.26 -6.44
CA GLU A 97 -19.27 2.01 -7.21
C GLU A 97 -18.44 2.15 -8.49
N SER A 98 -18.57 3.28 -9.20
CA SER A 98 -17.79 3.54 -10.41
C SER A 98 -16.30 3.73 -10.09
N ASN A 99 -15.98 4.37 -8.95
CA ASN A 99 -14.61 4.49 -8.47
C ASN A 99 -14.00 3.11 -8.15
N VAL A 100 -14.76 2.23 -7.49
CA VAL A 100 -14.32 0.85 -7.19
C VAL A 100 -14.17 0.04 -8.47
N ALA A 101 -15.15 0.12 -9.38
CA ALA A 101 -15.15 -0.60 -10.65
C ALA A 101 -13.97 -0.22 -11.57
N TYR A 102 -13.40 0.99 -11.40
CA TYR A 102 -12.29 1.46 -12.22
C TYR A 102 -11.08 0.52 -12.18
N GLY A 103 -10.78 -0.08 -11.04
CA GLY A 103 -9.70 -1.05 -10.90
C GLY A 103 -9.86 -2.26 -11.83
N LEU A 104 -11.11 -2.68 -12.09
CA LEU A 104 -11.42 -3.82 -12.96
C LEU A 104 -11.48 -3.49 -14.45
N ARG A 105 -11.19 -2.24 -14.86
CA ARG A 105 -11.32 -1.80 -16.25
C ARG A 105 -10.46 -2.63 -17.23
N PHE A 106 -9.31 -3.09 -16.74
CA PHE A 106 -8.36 -3.87 -17.54
C PHE A 106 -8.37 -5.38 -17.20
N ALA A 107 -9.28 -5.81 -16.31
CA ALA A 107 -9.46 -7.22 -16.01
C ALA A 107 -10.29 -7.90 -17.12
N SER A 108 -9.95 -9.15 -17.44
CA SER A 108 -10.68 -9.97 -18.42
C SER A 108 -11.99 -10.50 -17.81
N LEU A 109 -12.86 -9.59 -17.36
CA LEU A 109 -14.17 -9.88 -16.77
C LEU A 109 -15.29 -9.41 -17.68
N ASN A 110 -16.34 -10.23 -17.84
CA ASN A 110 -17.56 -9.79 -18.50
C ASN A 110 -18.35 -8.81 -17.59
N ARG A 111 -19.41 -8.18 -18.16
CA ARG A 111 -20.19 -7.16 -17.47
C ARG A 111 -20.82 -7.68 -16.16
N LYS A 112 -21.32 -8.92 -16.16
CA LYS A 112 -21.96 -9.54 -14.99
C LYS A 112 -20.92 -9.78 -13.89
N GLN A 113 -19.81 -10.43 -14.21
CA GLN A 113 -18.72 -10.70 -13.27
C GLN A 113 -18.16 -9.41 -12.65
N ARG A 114 -17.99 -8.35 -13.47
CA ARG A 114 -17.51 -7.06 -12.96
C ARG A 114 -18.49 -6.46 -11.94
N ARG A 115 -19.79 -6.51 -12.25
CA ARG A 115 -20.83 -6.02 -11.35
C ARG A 115 -20.82 -6.79 -10.03
N GLU A 116 -20.84 -8.10 -10.08
CA GLU A 116 -20.81 -8.98 -8.91
C GLU A 116 -19.57 -8.72 -8.03
N SER A 117 -18.38 -8.60 -8.65
CA SER A 117 -17.15 -8.26 -7.92
C SER A 117 -17.21 -6.90 -7.23
N VAL A 118 -17.85 -5.89 -7.85
CA VAL A 118 -18.02 -4.57 -7.25
C VAL A 118 -18.99 -4.62 -6.08
N GLU A 119 -20.13 -5.31 -6.24
CA GLU A 119 -21.15 -5.48 -5.18
C GLU A 119 -20.51 -6.19 -3.97
N GLU A 120 -19.79 -7.31 -4.18
CA GLU A 120 -19.05 -8.03 -3.14
C GLU A 120 -18.02 -7.13 -2.43
N ALA A 121 -17.24 -6.36 -3.19
CA ALA A 121 -16.24 -5.48 -2.60
C ALA A 121 -16.86 -4.35 -1.76
N LEU A 122 -17.97 -3.77 -2.19
CA LEU A 122 -18.69 -2.73 -1.46
C LEU A 122 -19.31 -3.28 -0.17
N GLU A 123 -19.91 -4.47 -0.23
CA GLU A 123 -20.45 -5.14 0.95
C GLU A 123 -19.34 -5.47 1.95
N TRP A 124 -18.26 -6.09 1.46
CA TRP A 124 -17.12 -6.46 2.29
C TRP A 124 -16.47 -5.26 2.99
N THR A 125 -16.48 -4.07 2.38
CA THR A 125 -15.88 -2.85 2.94
C THR A 125 -16.88 -1.94 3.65
N GLY A 126 -18.17 -2.32 3.70
CA GLY A 126 -19.23 -1.52 4.36
C GLY A 126 -19.52 -0.21 3.64
N LEU A 127 -19.46 -0.19 2.30
CA LEU A 127 -19.72 0.99 1.47
C LEU A 127 -21.00 0.90 0.64
N THR A 128 -21.83 -0.13 0.86
CA THR A 128 -23.05 -0.38 0.10
C THR A 128 -24.01 0.81 0.15
N ASP A 129 -24.24 1.40 1.33
CA ASP A 129 -25.18 2.53 1.53
C ASP A 129 -24.76 3.81 0.82
N VAL A 130 -23.49 3.94 0.47
CA VAL A 130 -22.94 5.09 -0.23
C VAL A 130 -22.56 4.79 -1.68
N ALA A 131 -22.82 3.58 -2.17
CA ALA A 131 -22.39 3.09 -3.49
C ALA A 131 -22.75 4.04 -4.64
N LYS A 132 -23.96 4.62 -4.59
CA LYS A 132 -24.49 5.53 -5.62
C LYS A 132 -24.16 7.02 -5.38
N LYS A 133 -23.58 7.37 -4.24
CA LYS A 133 -23.17 8.75 -3.93
C LYS A 133 -21.94 9.15 -4.72
N GLN A 134 -21.81 10.44 -5.01
CA GLN A 134 -20.62 11.01 -5.64
C GLN A 134 -19.42 10.88 -4.69
N ALA A 135 -18.36 10.18 -5.12
CA ALA A 135 -17.23 9.86 -4.24
C ALA A 135 -16.53 11.12 -3.69
N LYS A 136 -16.42 12.17 -4.50
CA LYS A 136 -15.77 13.44 -4.11
C LYS A 136 -16.50 14.22 -3.01
N THR A 137 -17.81 13.99 -2.81
CA THR A 137 -18.60 14.72 -1.82
C THR A 137 -18.60 14.05 -0.44
N LEU A 138 -17.97 12.89 -0.31
CA LEU A 138 -17.91 12.15 0.93
C LEU A 138 -16.79 12.68 1.85
N SER A 139 -16.88 12.37 3.15
CA SER A 139 -15.81 12.69 4.09
C SER A 139 -14.48 12.05 3.71
N GLY A 140 -13.36 12.62 4.16
CA GLY A 140 -12.03 12.10 3.89
C GLY A 140 -11.85 10.63 4.31
N GLY A 141 -12.39 10.24 5.46
CA GLY A 141 -12.37 8.85 5.93
C GLY A 141 -13.12 7.89 5.02
N VAL A 142 -14.30 8.29 4.50
CA VAL A 142 -15.04 7.47 3.53
C VAL A 142 -14.28 7.40 2.20
N GLN A 143 -13.72 8.52 1.71
CA GLN A 143 -12.89 8.52 0.51
C GLN A 143 -11.69 7.58 0.63
N GLN A 144 -11.05 7.53 1.80
CA GLN A 144 -9.96 6.61 2.07
C GLN A 144 -10.42 5.15 2.00
N ARG A 145 -11.58 4.82 2.58
CA ARG A 145 -12.15 3.47 2.47
C ARG A 145 -12.51 3.11 1.02
N VAL A 146 -13.00 4.07 0.24
CA VAL A 146 -13.19 3.86 -1.22
C VAL A 146 -11.86 3.54 -1.92
N ALA A 147 -10.77 4.23 -1.56
CA ALA A 147 -9.44 3.92 -2.10
C ALA A 147 -8.95 2.53 -1.69
N PHE A 148 -9.16 2.12 -0.43
CA PHE A 148 -8.86 0.76 0.03
C PHE A 148 -9.66 -0.28 -0.75
N THR A 149 -10.97 -0.05 -0.95
CA THR A 149 -11.85 -0.95 -1.71
C THR A 149 -11.40 -1.07 -3.16
N ARG A 150 -11.01 0.06 -3.77
CA ARG A 150 -10.48 0.10 -5.14
C ARG A 150 -9.16 -0.68 -5.27
N ALA A 151 -8.33 -0.69 -4.23
CA ALA A 151 -7.14 -1.51 -4.20
C ALA A 151 -7.47 -2.99 -3.93
N TRP A 152 -8.35 -3.25 -2.97
CA TRP A 152 -8.77 -4.60 -2.58
C TRP A 152 -9.34 -5.41 -3.73
N ILE A 153 -10.19 -4.81 -4.55
CA ILE A 153 -10.86 -5.51 -5.66
C ILE A 153 -9.87 -6.06 -6.71
N LEU A 154 -8.66 -5.52 -6.76
CA LEU A 154 -7.59 -5.99 -7.64
C LEU A 154 -6.80 -7.17 -7.07
N LYS A 155 -7.04 -7.52 -5.81
CA LYS A 155 -6.39 -8.64 -5.09
C LYS A 155 -4.86 -8.59 -5.19
N PRO A 156 -4.21 -7.44 -4.91
CA PRO A 156 -2.76 -7.36 -4.97
C PRO A 156 -2.14 -8.22 -3.87
N LYS A 157 -0.90 -8.69 -4.08
CA LYS A 157 -0.17 -9.39 -3.02
C LYS A 157 0.32 -8.44 -1.93
N VAL A 158 0.65 -7.21 -2.31
CA VAL A 158 1.19 -6.19 -1.41
C VAL A 158 0.45 -4.87 -1.57
N LEU A 159 0.07 -4.25 -0.46
CA LEU A 159 -0.50 -2.91 -0.41
C LEU A 159 0.45 -1.99 0.35
N LEU A 160 0.91 -0.95 -0.32
CA LEU A 160 1.75 0.10 0.25
C LEU A 160 0.87 1.30 0.60
N LEU A 161 0.94 1.74 1.83
CA LEU A 161 0.06 2.74 2.42
C LEU A 161 0.90 3.90 2.98
N ASP A 162 0.81 5.05 2.34
CA ASP A 162 1.54 6.24 2.75
C ASP A 162 0.64 7.10 3.65
N GLU A 163 0.92 7.12 4.97
CA GLU A 163 0.16 7.84 6.00
C GLU A 163 -1.39 7.63 5.90
N PRO A 164 -1.88 6.38 5.84
CA PRO A 164 -3.26 6.08 5.42
C PRO A 164 -4.35 6.58 6.37
N MET A 165 -4.00 6.98 7.59
CA MET A 165 -4.94 7.45 8.63
C MET A 165 -4.67 8.89 9.08
N ALA A 166 -3.84 9.63 8.34
CA ALA A 166 -3.58 11.03 8.65
C ALA A 166 -4.86 11.87 8.51
N ASN A 167 -5.06 12.81 9.44
CA ASN A 167 -6.18 13.75 9.44
C ASN A 167 -7.59 13.12 9.49
N MET A 168 -7.71 11.89 10.01
CA MET A 168 -9.00 11.24 10.24
C MET A 168 -9.49 11.50 11.67
N ASP A 169 -10.82 11.63 11.81
CA ASP A 169 -11.48 11.50 13.11
C ASP A 169 -11.34 10.07 13.67
N HIS A 170 -11.69 9.92 14.93
CA HIS A 170 -11.52 8.64 15.64
C HIS A 170 -12.33 7.51 14.97
N GLU A 171 -13.59 7.76 14.61
CA GLU A 171 -14.48 6.75 14.03
C GLU A 171 -13.99 6.29 12.66
N SER A 172 -13.66 7.24 11.76
CA SER A 172 -13.10 6.94 10.43
C SER A 172 -11.79 6.17 10.52
N ARG A 173 -10.96 6.48 11.51
CA ARG A 173 -9.69 5.79 11.76
C ARG A 173 -9.93 4.34 12.19
N GLU A 174 -10.83 4.11 13.13
CA GLU A 174 -11.17 2.77 13.60
C GLU A 174 -11.72 1.89 12.46
N GLN A 175 -12.67 2.43 11.68
CA GLN A 175 -13.21 1.72 10.51
C GLN A 175 -12.13 1.38 9.48
N SER A 176 -11.19 2.30 9.24
CA SER A 176 -10.06 2.08 8.32
C SER A 176 -9.09 1.03 8.86
N TYR A 177 -8.82 1.07 10.18
CA TYR A 177 -7.97 0.07 10.83
C TYR A 177 -8.56 -1.33 10.72
N GLN A 178 -9.85 -1.50 11.04
CA GLN A 178 -10.53 -2.79 10.93
C GLN A 178 -10.49 -3.35 9.51
N LEU A 179 -10.57 -2.46 8.51
CA LEU A 179 -10.45 -2.86 7.11
C LEU A 179 -9.04 -3.37 6.78
N LEU A 180 -7.98 -2.72 7.28
CA LEU A 180 -6.61 -3.18 7.12
C LEU A 180 -6.35 -4.52 7.84
N VAL A 181 -6.91 -4.70 9.04
CA VAL A 181 -6.86 -5.99 9.76
C VAL A 181 -7.47 -7.10 8.90
N ARG A 182 -8.65 -6.87 8.33
CA ARG A 182 -9.34 -7.83 7.45
C ARG A 182 -8.53 -8.13 6.18
N MET A 183 -7.95 -7.11 5.55
CA MET A 183 -7.09 -7.27 4.37
C MET A 183 -5.88 -8.16 4.68
N LYS A 184 -5.18 -7.89 5.79
CA LYS A 184 -4.05 -8.70 6.26
C LYS A 184 -4.48 -10.14 6.54
N SER A 185 -5.60 -10.34 7.24
CA SER A 185 -6.14 -11.67 7.55
C SER A 185 -6.53 -12.46 6.30
N ALA A 186 -6.92 -11.77 5.23
CA ALA A 186 -7.16 -12.36 3.92
C ALA A 186 -5.86 -12.68 3.13
N GLY A 187 -4.69 -12.54 3.75
CA GLY A 187 -3.38 -12.90 3.18
C GLY A 187 -2.64 -11.79 2.46
N MET A 188 -3.19 -10.55 2.45
CA MET A 188 -2.51 -9.41 1.84
C MET A 188 -1.36 -8.93 2.73
N SER A 189 -0.21 -8.65 2.13
CA SER A 189 0.93 -8.05 2.82
C SER A 189 0.77 -6.53 2.84
N LEU A 190 1.10 -5.90 3.95
CA LEU A 190 0.96 -4.45 4.12
C LEU A 190 2.32 -3.82 4.42
N VAL A 191 2.59 -2.66 3.81
CA VAL A 191 3.69 -1.78 4.22
C VAL A 191 3.07 -0.40 4.49
N ILE A 192 3.17 0.06 5.72
CA ILE A 192 2.49 1.27 6.19
C ILE A 192 3.54 2.28 6.64
N THR A 193 3.48 3.51 6.13
CA THR A 193 4.18 4.62 6.79
C THR A 193 3.24 5.30 7.76
N SER A 194 3.71 5.61 8.95
CA SER A 194 2.94 6.41 9.91
C SER A 194 3.82 7.11 10.92
N HIS A 195 3.35 8.29 11.36
CA HIS A 195 3.86 8.99 12.54
C HIS A 195 3.18 8.53 13.84
N PHE A 196 2.00 7.90 13.75
CA PHE A 196 1.19 7.44 14.86
C PHE A 196 1.23 5.91 14.96
N MET A 197 2.35 5.38 15.42
CA MET A 197 2.63 3.94 15.49
C MET A 197 1.61 3.19 16.33
N GLN A 198 1.14 3.79 17.43
CA GLN A 198 0.17 3.19 18.36
C GLN A 198 -1.11 2.71 17.67
N TYR A 199 -1.50 3.31 16.55
CA TYR A 199 -2.70 2.88 15.82
C TYR A 199 -2.52 1.56 15.04
N PHE A 200 -1.29 1.09 14.89
CA PHE A 200 -1.00 -0.10 14.09
C PHE A 200 -0.38 -1.25 14.90
N GLU A 201 -0.14 -1.06 16.21
CA GLU A 201 0.54 -2.06 17.06
C GLU A 201 -0.08 -3.45 16.97
N GLY A 202 -1.43 -3.55 16.87
CA GLY A 202 -2.15 -4.82 16.79
C GLY A 202 -1.95 -5.61 15.49
N ILE A 203 -1.52 -4.96 14.39
CA ILE A 203 -1.37 -5.62 13.08
C ILE A 203 0.08 -5.70 12.60
N VAL A 204 1.01 -4.95 13.18
CA VAL A 204 2.41 -4.87 12.76
C VAL A 204 3.18 -6.11 13.18
N ASP A 205 3.86 -6.75 12.21
CA ASP A 205 4.78 -7.86 12.46
C ASP A 205 6.22 -7.37 12.61
N GLN A 206 6.62 -6.36 11.81
CA GLN A 206 7.95 -5.77 11.81
C GLN A 206 7.87 -4.25 11.76
N HIS A 207 8.70 -3.59 12.57
CA HIS A 207 8.79 -2.15 12.59
C HIS A 207 10.22 -1.73 12.19
N PHE A 208 10.32 -0.95 11.11
CA PHE A 208 11.57 -0.33 10.68
C PHE A 208 11.51 1.18 10.84
N GLN A 209 12.62 1.77 11.25
CA GLN A 209 12.79 3.21 11.23
C GLN A 209 13.74 3.58 10.10
N LEU A 210 13.30 4.46 9.19
CA LEU A 210 14.19 5.05 8.19
C LEU A 210 14.91 6.25 8.83
N LYS A 211 16.25 6.17 8.86
CA LYS A 211 17.11 7.18 9.45
C LYS A 211 18.42 7.25 8.65
N ASN A 212 18.85 8.45 8.29
CA ASN A 212 20.10 8.68 7.53
C ASN A 212 20.22 7.78 6.27
N GLY A 213 19.10 7.59 5.56
CA GLY A 213 19.05 6.78 4.35
C GLY A 213 19.04 5.26 4.55
N ALA A 214 19.10 4.76 5.77
CA ALA A 214 19.11 3.32 6.08
C ALA A 214 17.87 2.90 6.90
N LEU A 215 17.49 1.62 6.80
CA LEU A 215 16.45 1.01 7.63
C LEU A 215 17.06 0.36 8.87
N GLU A 216 16.59 0.78 10.02
CA GLU A 216 16.92 0.16 11.33
C GLU A 216 15.70 -0.64 11.80
N LEU A 217 15.87 -1.95 12.05
CA LEU A 217 14.83 -2.76 12.68
C LEU A 217 14.66 -2.32 14.14
N LYS A 218 13.43 -1.99 14.51
CA LYS A 218 13.07 -1.71 15.91
C LYS A 218 12.55 -2.98 16.57
N SER A 219 13.05 -3.29 17.75
CA SER A 219 12.47 -4.36 18.57
C SER A 219 11.02 -4.00 18.91
N LYS A 220 10.14 -5.01 18.94
CA LYS A 220 8.82 -4.82 19.55
C LYS A 220 9.03 -4.44 21.02
N SER A 221 8.56 -3.24 21.40
CA SER A 221 8.48 -2.84 22.79
C SER A 221 7.42 -3.66 23.49
#